data_ca7ed6233027debfff8e80269af76734
#
_entry.id   ca7ed6233027debfff8e80269af76734
#
_cell.length_a   1.000
_cell.length_b   1.000
_cell.length_c   1.000
_cell.angle_alpha   90.00
_cell.angle_beta   90.00
_cell.angle_gamma   90.00
#
_symmetry.space_group_name_H-M   'P 1'
#
loop_
_entity.id
_entity.type
_entity.pdbx_description
1 polymer ?
#
loop_
_entity_poly.entity_id
_entity_poly.type
_entity_poly.pdbx_seq_one_letter_code
_entity_poly.pdbx_strand_id
1 'polypeptide(L)'
;NASDFTGSTSGMIKYVKDNQPEKVMMVTECSMSDNVQVDNPNVKFIRPCNLCPHMKRITLPKILDCLKNETNEILMSDKTIEKARKSVERMAEIGR
;
A
#
# COMPACT_ATOMS: atom_id res chain seq x y z
N ASN A 1 19.62 14.45 -4.09
CA ASN A 1 18.48 13.52 -4.05
C ASN A 1 17.38 14.06 -4.97
N ALA A 2 16.77 13.16 -5.77
CA ALA A 2 15.66 13.52 -6.66
C ALA A 2 14.28 13.48 -5.95
N SER A 3 14.27 13.26 -4.63
CA SER A 3 13.08 13.09 -3.80
C SER A 3 13.27 13.78 -2.46
N ASP A 4 12.25 14.49 -1.99
CA ASP A 4 12.25 15.15 -0.68
C ASP A 4 12.03 14.15 0.46
N PHE A 5 11.33 13.04 0.18
CA PHE A 5 11.06 11.99 1.15
C PHE A 5 10.97 10.62 0.49
N THR A 6 11.56 9.62 1.14
CA THR A 6 11.40 8.20 0.81
C THR A 6 11.08 7.42 2.08
N GLY A 7 10.12 6.49 2.00
CA GLY A 7 9.71 5.73 3.18
C GLY A 7 8.56 4.78 2.90
N SER A 8 8.01 4.19 3.96
CA SER A 8 6.82 3.36 3.90
C SER A 8 5.59 4.17 3.49
N THR A 9 4.52 3.50 3.09
CA THR A 9 3.21 4.13 2.81
C THR A 9 2.73 4.96 4.00
N SER A 10 2.80 4.43 5.21
CA SER A 10 2.45 5.16 6.44
C SER A 10 3.36 6.36 6.69
N GLY A 11 4.66 6.23 6.40
CA GLY A 11 5.62 7.32 6.49
C GLY A 11 5.31 8.46 5.52
N MET A 12 4.93 8.14 4.27
CA MET A 12 4.53 9.12 3.26
C MET A 12 3.24 9.85 3.66
N ILE A 13 2.23 9.12 4.16
CA ILE A 13 0.99 9.71 4.69
C ILE A 13 1.31 10.71 5.80
N LYS A 14 2.13 10.26 6.78
CA LYS A 14 2.55 11.11 7.89
C LYS A 14 3.30 12.35 7.42
N TYR A 15 4.22 12.20 6.47
CA TYR A 15 5.00 13.31 5.92
C TYR A 15 4.11 14.39 5.31
N VAL A 16 3.13 14.01 4.48
CA VAL A 16 2.18 14.96 3.87
C VAL A 16 1.34 15.66 4.94
N LYS A 17 0.85 14.89 5.93
CA LYS A 17 0.03 15.41 7.03
C LYS A 17 0.79 16.43 7.89
N ASP A 18 2.03 16.13 8.24
CA ASP A 18 2.83 16.97 9.15
C ASP A 18 3.39 18.22 8.46
N ASN A 19 3.74 18.11 7.19
CA ASN A 19 4.40 19.22 6.46
C ASN A 19 3.43 20.06 5.64
N GLN A 20 2.23 19.56 5.32
CA GLN A 20 1.21 20.27 4.50
C GLN A 20 1.80 21.00 3.29
N PRO A 21 2.54 20.33 2.41
CA PRO A 21 3.18 21.00 1.26
C PRO A 21 2.12 21.58 0.32
N GLU A 22 2.40 22.70 -0.33
CA GLU A 22 1.49 23.30 -1.32
C GLU A 22 1.18 22.29 -2.45
N LYS A 23 2.22 21.56 -2.89
CA LYS A 23 2.14 20.56 -3.96
C LYS A 23 2.91 19.32 -3.56
N VAL A 24 2.35 18.15 -3.87
CA VAL A 24 3.03 16.87 -3.67
C VAL A 24 2.86 15.98 -4.90
N MET A 25 3.95 15.33 -5.29
CA MET A 25 3.93 14.26 -6.27
C MET A 25 4.31 12.95 -5.57
N MET A 26 3.34 12.03 -5.48
CA MET A 26 3.57 10.71 -4.91
C MET A 26 3.90 9.74 -6.04
N VAL A 27 5.13 9.24 -6.05
CA VAL A 27 5.58 8.22 -7.02
C VAL A 27 5.22 6.83 -6.48
N THR A 28 3.92 6.56 -6.48
CA THR A 28 3.29 5.34 -5.97
C THR A 28 2.19 4.88 -6.93
N GLU A 29 1.46 3.83 -6.59
CA GLU A 29 0.21 3.50 -7.26
C GLU A 29 -0.83 4.62 -7.05
N CYS A 30 -1.61 4.94 -8.09
CA CYS A 30 -2.48 6.13 -8.12
C CYS A 30 -3.47 6.22 -6.96
N SER A 31 -4.06 5.10 -6.55
CA SER A 31 -5.07 5.08 -5.48
C SER A 31 -4.54 5.55 -4.13
N MET A 32 -3.22 5.50 -3.92
CA MET A 32 -2.62 6.02 -2.69
C MET A 32 -2.75 7.54 -2.61
N SER A 33 -2.54 8.25 -3.71
CA SER A 33 -2.73 9.70 -3.76
C SER A 33 -4.18 10.10 -3.46
N ASP A 34 -5.15 9.31 -3.93
CA ASP A 34 -6.57 9.54 -3.65
C ASP A 34 -6.87 9.42 -2.15
N ASN A 35 -6.36 8.37 -1.51
CA ASN A 35 -6.54 8.14 -0.07
C ASN A 35 -5.91 9.26 0.77
N VAL A 36 -4.69 9.69 0.43
CA VAL A 36 -4.00 10.75 1.18
C VAL A 36 -4.68 12.11 1.00
N GLN A 37 -5.24 12.37 -0.18
CA GLN A 37 -5.92 13.62 -0.48
C GLN A 37 -7.20 13.83 0.34
N VAL A 38 -7.91 12.75 0.70
CA VAL A 38 -9.12 12.83 1.54
C VAL A 38 -8.83 13.55 2.86
N ASP A 39 -7.70 13.22 3.49
CA ASP A 39 -7.28 13.81 4.77
C ASP A 39 -6.52 15.13 4.61
N ASN A 40 -6.15 15.50 3.38
CA ASN A 40 -5.34 16.69 3.09
C ASN A 40 -5.94 17.49 1.92
N PRO A 41 -7.16 18.06 2.07
CA PRO A 41 -7.89 18.69 0.97
C PRO A 41 -7.22 19.96 0.44
N ASN A 42 -6.37 20.60 1.23
CA ASN A 42 -5.65 21.83 0.86
C ASN A 42 -4.35 21.56 0.09
N VAL A 43 -3.89 20.31 0.05
CA VAL A 43 -2.66 19.92 -0.65
C VAL A 43 -2.98 19.60 -2.11
N LYS A 44 -2.24 20.19 -3.05
CA LYS A 44 -2.39 19.88 -4.48
C LYS A 44 -1.59 18.63 -4.84
N PHE A 45 -2.30 17.55 -5.21
CA PHE A 45 -1.66 16.30 -5.67
C PHE A 45 -1.38 16.32 -7.16
N ILE A 46 -0.09 16.17 -7.52
CA ILE A 46 0.35 15.91 -8.89
C ILE A 46 0.43 14.39 -9.04
N ARG A 47 -0.34 13.85 -9.99
CA ARG A 47 -0.51 12.40 -10.15
C ARG A 47 0.21 11.90 -11.39
N PRO A 48 1.42 11.35 -11.27
CA PRO A 48 1.95 10.49 -12.32
C PRO A 48 1.11 9.20 -12.27
N CYS A 49 0.19 9.04 -13.23
CA CYS A 49 -0.74 7.90 -13.18
C CYS A 49 -0.01 6.58 -13.44
N ASN A 50 0.26 5.85 -12.38
CA ASN A 50 0.85 4.52 -12.43
C ASN A 50 -0.11 3.50 -11.81
N LEU A 51 -1.03 2.99 -12.62
CA LEU A 51 -2.00 1.97 -12.21
C LEU A 51 -1.34 0.59 -12.20
N CYS A 52 -1.43 -0.12 -11.09
CA CYS A 52 -1.04 -1.52 -11.01
C CYS A 52 -2.16 -2.42 -11.57
N PRO A 53 -1.99 -3.07 -12.75
CA PRO A 53 -3.03 -3.91 -13.32
C PRO A 53 -3.34 -5.14 -12.47
N HIS A 54 -2.38 -5.60 -11.67
CA HIS A 54 -2.57 -6.74 -10.76
C HIS A 54 -3.47 -6.38 -9.59
N MET A 55 -3.25 -5.21 -8.97
CA MET A 55 -4.11 -4.73 -7.88
C MET A 55 -5.55 -4.47 -8.35
N LYS A 56 -5.73 -4.00 -9.57
CA LYS A 56 -7.06 -3.73 -10.15
C LYS A 56 -7.87 -4.99 -10.51
N ARG A 57 -7.28 -6.18 -10.43
CA ARG A 57 -8.01 -7.45 -10.52
C ARG A 57 -8.83 -7.77 -9.27
N ILE A 58 -8.44 -7.20 -8.14
CA ILE A 58 -9.13 -7.37 -6.85
C ILE A 58 -10.25 -6.33 -6.80
N THR A 59 -11.49 -6.80 -6.70
CA THR A 59 -12.68 -5.94 -6.64
C THR A 59 -13.53 -6.31 -5.43
N LEU A 60 -14.35 -5.39 -4.93
CA LEU A 60 -15.23 -5.66 -3.79
C LEU A 60 -16.14 -6.88 -4.00
N PRO A 61 -16.78 -7.07 -5.17
CA PRO A 61 -17.56 -8.28 -5.43
C PRO A 61 -16.76 -9.57 -5.33
N LYS A 62 -15.50 -9.58 -5.83
CA LYS A 62 -14.62 -10.76 -5.73
C LYS A 62 -14.20 -11.04 -4.29
N ILE A 63 -13.96 -10.01 -3.49
CA ILE A 63 -13.67 -10.16 -2.07
C ILE A 63 -14.87 -10.76 -1.35
N LEU A 64 -16.07 -10.24 -1.61
CA LEU A 64 -17.31 -10.75 -1.03
C LEU A 64 -17.56 -12.20 -1.42
N ASP A 65 -17.37 -12.57 -2.69
CA ASP A 65 -17.50 -13.93 -3.19
C ASP A 65 -16.50 -14.87 -2.50
N CYS A 66 -15.24 -14.45 -2.41
CA CYS A 66 -14.19 -15.20 -1.72
C CYS A 66 -14.55 -15.47 -0.25
N LEU A 67 -15.04 -14.47 0.47
CA LEU A 67 -15.42 -14.61 1.88
C LEU A 67 -16.68 -15.46 2.09
N LYS A 68 -17.66 -15.40 1.18
CA LYS A 68 -18.89 -16.18 1.28
C LYS A 68 -18.71 -17.64 0.94
N ASN A 69 -17.88 -17.92 -0.06
CA ASN A 69 -17.76 -19.25 -0.67
C ASN A 69 -16.42 -19.92 -0.33
N GLU A 70 -15.57 -19.27 0.48
CA GLU A 70 -14.23 -19.76 0.87
C GLU A 70 -13.40 -20.17 -0.35
N THR A 71 -13.48 -19.38 -1.43
CA THR A 71 -12.79 -19.61 -2.70
C THR A 71 -11.42 -18.94 -2.75
N ASN A 72 -10.60 -19.33 -3.72
CA ASN A 72 -9.25 -18.77 -3.94
C ASN A 72 -8.29 -18.99 -2.76
N GLU A 73 -8.40 -20.10 -2.07
CA GLU A 73 -7.45 -20.51 -1.03
C GLU A 73 -6.03 -20.56 -1.58
N ILE A 74 -5.09 -19.97 -0.85
CA ILE A 74 -3.67 -20.02 -1.18
C ILE A 74 -3.06 -21.27 -0.53
N LEU A 75 -2.75 -22.27 -1.35
CA LEU A 75 -2.13 -23.49 -0.91
C LEU A 75 -0.62 -23.43 -1.09
N MET A 76 0.11 -23.70 -0.02
CA MET A 76 1.58 -23.80 -0.02
C MET A 76 2.02 -25.02 0.78
N SER A 77 3.18 -25.58 0.45
CA SER A 77 3.76 -26.65 1.24
C SER A 77 4.17 -26.16 2.64
N ASP A 78 4.03 -26.99 3.65
CA ASP A 78 4.43 -26.69 5.05
C ASP A 78 5.88 -26.21 5.13
N LYS A 79 6.77 -26.81 4.36
CA LYS A 79 8.18 -26.40 4.26
C LYS A 79 8.35 -24.95 3.77
N THR A 80 7.50 -24.51 2.82
CA THR A 80 7.51 -23.14 2.33
C THR A 80 6.97 -22.18 3.39
N ILE A 81 5.87 -22.57 4.04
CA ILE A 81 5.24 -21.81 5.13
C ILE A 81 6.24 -21.61 6.27
N GLU A 82 6.92 -22.66 6.72
CA GLU A 82 7.90 -22.60 7.82
C GLU A 82 9.06 -21.63 7.50
N LYS A 83 9.60 -21.71 6.27
CA LYS A 83 10.68 -20.79 5.84
C LYS A 83 10.22 -19.34 5.72
N ALA A 84 9.05 -19.11 5.12
CA ALA A 84 8.50 -17.77 4.98
C ALA A 84 8.16 -17.14 6.33
N ARG A 85 7.63 -17.91 7.27
CA ARG A 85 7.29 -17.45 8.63
C ARG A 85 8.49 -16.81 9.32
N LYS A 86 9.66 -17.42 9.27
CA LYS A 86 10.90 -16.90 9.88
C LYS A 86 11.24 -15.49 9.36
N SER A 87 11.06 -15.25 8.06
CA SER A 87 11.31 -13.94 7.46
C SER A 87 10.30 -12.89 7.92
N VAL A 88 9.02 -13.27 8.01
CA VAL A 88 7.94 -12.37 8.47
C VAL A 88 8.11 -12.03 9.96
N GLU A 89 8.39 -13.03 10.80
CA GLU A 89 8.65 -12.83 12.23
C GLU A 89 9.84 -11.88 12.45
N ARG A 90 10.93 -12.10 11.71
CA ARG A 90 12.11 -11.24 11.78
C ARG A 90 11.83 -9.81 11.34
N MET A 91 11.04 -9.63 10.29
CA MET A 91 10.59 -8.30 9.85
C MET A 91 9.77 -7.59 10.94
N ALA A 92 8.86 -8.29 11.60
CA ALA A 92 8.05 -7.75 12.68
C ALA A 92 8.88 -7.39 13.93
N GLU A 93 9.94 -8.13 14.23
CA GLU A 93 10.89 -7.82 15.33
C GLU A 93 11.69 -6.55 15.06
N ILE A 94 12.18 -6.37 13.82
CA ILE A 94 13.02 -5.22 13.44
C ILE A 94 12.16 -3.95 13.27
N GLY A 95 10.92 -4.09 12.83
CA GLY A 95 10.03 -2.97 12.51
C GLY A 95 9.26 -2.39 13.71
N ARG A 96 9.55 -2.85 14.92
CA ARG A 96 8.94 -2.34 16.17
C ARG A 96 9.74 -1.22 16.79
#